data_30464d879b39c7a71fb261b6d3ac2575
#
_entry.id   30464d879b39c7a71fb261b6d3ac2575
#
_cell.length_a   1.000
_cell.length_b   1.000
_cell.length_c   1.000
_cell.angle_alpha   90.00
_cell.angle_beta   90.00
_cell.angle_gamma   90.00
#
_symmetry.space_group_name_H-M   'P 1'
#
loop_
_entity.id
_entity.type
_entity.pdbx_description
1 polymer ?
#
loop_
_entity_poly.entity_id
_entity_poly.type
_entity_poly.pdbx_seq_one_letter_code
_entity_poly.pdbx_strand_id
1 'polypeptide(L)'
;MGSKNVLRGLHHYPSAPLDNYLVDYETRDFIMPYECPQIETARGCMFECSYCNFPLLGQSKDVSVSKEEFKRQMQTGYEKWGIKNWRVMDETFNDRPSKLQKYADAVDELGYNPWICGFARGDLVVKHKEHWDTYIRLGFLGHSMGLETFNREAGKLVRKGMDPTQIQEGLLEFQEYTDIHAPKRYRANIQLICGIPGETHESWHSSLNWLNTKWNRQSASAHILEIGDYDESLTNQSRFTKQLKDNGLLKIEAKQNPGYDVYKDANGNVVFKSTTPRGGGVGSTRNDIVIWKHNTMDWYQAQNLVKEFYSDDGFIGLRGCNPFLSDRLFVLTEAERYEDIYDINMSQT
;
A
#
# COMPACT_ATOMS: atom_id res chain seq x y z
N MET A 1 -23.55 10.93 25.95
CA MET A 1 -22.46 11.91 26.22
C MET A 1 -21.17 11.22 25.89
N GLY A 2 -20.67 11.57 24.75
CA GLY A 2 -19.52 10.93 24.83
C GLY A 2 -18.40 11.12 23.86
N SER A 3 -18.27 10.50 22.78
CA SER A 3 -17.01 10.29 22.03
C SER A 3 -16.32 11.52 21.41
N LYS A 4 -16.96 12.68 21.43
CA LYS A 4 -16.42 13.92 20.83
C LYS A 4 -15.18 14.48 21.52
N ASN A 5 -14.93 14.15 22.78
CA ASN A 5 -13.79 14.69 23.55
C ASN A 5 -12.54 13.81 23.50
N VAL A 6 -12.64 12.53 23.14
CA VAL A 6 -11.49 11.63 23.08
C VAL A 6 -10.60 11.94 21.88
N LEU A 7 -11.19 12.27 20.73
CA LEU A 7 -10.41 12.56 19.51
C LEU A 7 -9.69 13.91 19.57
N ARG A 8 -10.20 14.90 20.29
CA ARG A 8 -9.51 16.21 20.46
C ARG A 8 -8.26 16.12 21.33
N GLY A 9 -8.15 15.13 22.21
CA GLY A 9 -6.99 14.92 23.07
C GLY A 9 -5.76 14.34 22.35
N LEU A 10 -5.95 13.59 21.28
CA LEU A 10 -4.87 12.89 20.58
C LEU A 10 -3.85 13.83 19.89
N HIS A 11 -4.25 15.06 19.57
CA HIS A 11 -3.37 16.03 18.90
C HIS A 11 -2.38 16.74 19.84
N HIS A 12 -2.46 16.53 21.14
CA HIS A 12 -1.69 17.24 22.16
C HIS A 12 -0.78 16.37 23.02
N TYR A 13 -0.77 15.05 22.81
CA TYR A 13 0.16 14.20 23.53
C TYR A 13 1.58 14.37 22.97
N PRO A 14 2.58 14.65 23.83
CA PRO A 14 3.96 14.60 23.38
C PRO A 14 4.22 13.20 22.84
N SER A 15 4.85 13.13 21.69
CA SER A 15 5.26 11.86 21.10
C SER A 15 6.26 11.20 22.04
N ALA A 16 5.81 10.21 22.79
CA ALA A 16 6.72 9.37 23.53
C ALA A 16 7.64 8.63 22.54
N PRO A 17 8.88 8.34 22.92
CA PRO A 17 9.78 7.56 22.09
C PRO A 17 9.10 6.24 21.69
N LEU A 18 9.02 5.98 20.39
CA LEU A 18 8.32 4.79 19.88
C LEU A 18 8.93 3.49 20.41
N ASP A 19 10.23 3.49 20.68
CA ASP A 19 10.99 2.38 21.25
C ASP A 19 10.38 1.75 22.50
N ASN A 20 9.63 2.54 23.28
CA ASN A 20 9.00 2.08 24.52
C ASN A 20 7.65 1.38 24.33
N TYR A 21 7.15 1.31 23.08
CA TYR A 21 5.79 0.83 22.81
C TYR A 21 5.75 -0.28 21.76
N LEU A 22 6.89 -0.86 21.46
CA LEU A 22 6.97 -1.92 20.46
C LEU A 22 6.55 -3.26 21.05
N VAL A 23 6.02 -4.12 20.18
CA VAL A 23 5.63 -5.47 20.57
C VAL A 23 6.86 -6.36 20.64
N ASP A 24 7.09 -6.99 21.78
CA ASP A 24 8.04 -8.09 21.90
C ASP A 24 7.34 -9.41 21.62
N TYR A 25 7.80 -10.10 20.59
CA TYR A 25 7.29 -11.42 20.25
C TYR A 25 7.75 -12.49 21.21
N GLU A 26 6.87 -13.47 21.46
CA GLU A 26 7.16 -14.68 22.24
C GLU A 26 7.04 -15.92 21.33
N THR A 27 7.58 -17.06 21.77
CA THR A 27 7.53 -18.31 20.99
C THR A 27 6.11 -18.73 20.59
N ARG A 28 5.11 -18.40 21.41
CA ARG A 28 3.70 -18.68 21.11
C ARG A 28 3.13 -17.90 19.93
N ASP A 29 3.77 -16.79 19.54
CA ASP A 29 3.33 -15.91 18.47
C ASP A 29 3.78 -16.44 17.08
N PHE A 30 4.65 -17.46 17.05
CA PHE A 30 5.20 -18.04 15.84
C PHE A 30 4.88 -19.52 15.73
N ILE A 31 4.54 -19.92 14.51
CA ILE A 31 4.30 -21.32 14.18
C ILE A 31 5.51 -21.90 13.46
N MET A 32 6.16 -21.11 12.61
CA MET A 32 7.22 -21.57 11.71
C MET A 32 8.33 -20.51 11.53
N PRO A 33 9.58 -20.91 11.31
CA PRO A 33 10.71 -19.99 11.12
C PRO A 33 10.65 -19.16 9.82
N TYR A 34 9.70 -19.45 8.96
CA TYR A 34 9.50 -18.75 7.69
C TYR A 34 8.36 -17.74 7.74
N GLU A 35 7.75 -17.50 8.88
CA GLU A 35 6.77 -16.44 9.02
C GLU A 35 7.41 -15.07 8.83
N CYS A 36 6.63 -14.11 8.35
CA CYS A 36 7.06 -12.74 8.15
C CYS A 36 6.41 -11.85 9.22
N PRO A 37 7.01 -11.76 10.42
CA PRO A 37 6.47 -10.94 11.48
C PRO A 37 6.53 -9.46 11.14
N GLN A 38 5.67 -8.72 11.80
CA GLN A 38 5.57 -7.27 11.62
C GLN A 38 6.47 -6.56 12.62
N ILE A 39 7.20 -5.56 12.16
CA ILE A 39 7.97 -4.66 13.01
C ILE A 39 7.49 -3.23 12.77
N GLU A 40 7.03 -2.56 13.82
CA GLU A 40 6.65 -1.16 13.73
C GLU A 40 7.92 -0.31 13.67
N THR A 41 8.10 0.43 12.58
CA THR A 41 9.30 1.23 12.33
C THR A 41 9.06 2.72 12.45
N ALA A 42 7.82 3.16 12.25
CA ALA A 42 7.45 4.55 12.42
C ALA A 42 5.94 4.73 12.61
N ARG A 43 5.56 5.88 13.14
CA ARG A 43 4.19 6.39 13.19
C ARG A 43 4.13 7.77 12.58
N GLY A 44 3.11 7.98 11.74
CA GLY A 44 2.90 9.24 11.04
C GLY A 44 3.34 9.19 9.58
N CYS A 45 2.91 10.18 8.83
CA CYS A 45 3.28 10.34 7.43
C CYS A 45 3.43 11.83 7.11
N MET A 46 4.55 12.20 6.50
CA MET A 46 4.83 13.59 6.16
C MET A 46 4.15 14.08 4.87
N PHE A 47 3.52 13.16 4.13
CA PHE A 47 2.86 13.49 2.85
C PHE A 47 1.38 13.83 3.06
N GLU A 48 0.87 14.68 2.18
CA GLU A 48 -0.51 15.16 2.20
C GLU A 48 -1.26 14.74 0.92
N CYS A 49 -1.27 13.45 0.61
CA CYS A 49 -2.01 12.93 -0.53
C CYS A 49 -3.50 13.28 -0.40
N SER A 50 -4.11 13.81 -1.48
CA SER A 50 -5.45 14.40 -1.40
C SER A 50 -6.57 13.42 -1.05
N TYR A 51 -6.39 12.14 -1.34
CA TYR A 51 -7.34 11.06 -1.03
C TYR A 51 -7.15 10.47 0.37
N CYS A 52 -6.01 10.70 1.00
CA CYS A 52 -5.59 9.99 2.22
C CYS A 52 -6.05 10.70 3.49
N ASN A 53 -6.57 9.93 4.45
CA ASN A 53 -6.96 10.43 5.78
C ASN A 53 -5.86 10.23 6.82
N PHE A 54 -4.82 9.45 6.51
CA PHE A 54 -3.86 8.96 7.49
C PHE A 54 -3.10 10.09 8.22
N PRO A 55 -2.58 11.13 7.55
CA PRO A 55 -1.90 12.22 8.22
C PRO A 55 -2.77 12.97 9.23
N LEU A 56 -4.09 12.82 9.08
CA LEU A 56 -5.09 13.50 9.93
C LEU A 56 -5.42 12.70 11.19
N LEU A 57 -5.02 11.41 11.24
CA LEU A 57 -5.27 10.53 12.38
C LEU A 57 -4.24 10.69 13.50
N GLY A 58 -3.10 11.32 13.25
CA GLY A 58 -2.06 11.39 14.26
C GLY A 58 -1.03 12.47 14.08
N GLN A 59 -0.05 12.27 13.26
CA GLN A 59 1.09 13.17 13.17
C GLN A 59 1.49 13.41 11.73
N SER A 60 1.62 14.68 11.37
CA SER A 60 2.28 15.12 10.14
C SER A 60 3.81 14.93 10.19
N LYS A 61 4.34 14.45 11.31
CA LYS A 61 5.75 14.11 11.47
C LYS A 61 5.88 12.62 11.66
N ASP A 62 6.72 12.02 10.86
CA ASP A 62 7.13 10.65 11.05
C ASP A 62 8.02 10.53 12.30
N VAL A 63 7.56 9.74 13.28
CA VAL A 63 8.32 9.38 14.47
C VAL A 63 8.82 7.97 14.27
N SER A 64 10.10 7.84 14.01
CA SER A 64 10.71 6.54 13.71
C SER A 64 11.45 5.96 14.91
N VAL A 65 11.44 4.64 14.98
CA VAL A 65 12.16 3.81 15.95
C VAL A 65 13.67 4.07 15.85
N SER A 66 14.38 3.94 16.96
CA SER A 66 15.84 4.03 16.98
C SER A 66 16.50 2.91 16.18
N LYS A 67 17.74 3.12 15.77
CA LYS A 67 18.57 2.11 15.12
C LYS A 67 18.76 0.87 16.02
N GLU A 68 19.01 1.12 17.28
CA GLU A 68 19.29 0.12 18.30
C GLU A 68 18.09 -0.79 18.53
N GLU A 69 16.89 -0.22 18.62
CA GLU A 69 15.68 -0.98 18.85
C GLU A 69 15.27 -1.78 17.61
N PHE A 70 15.38 -1.19 16.41
CA PHE A 70 15.14 -1.92 15.16
C PHE A 70 16.07 -3.14 15.05
N LYS A 71 17.37 -2.95 15.30
CA LYS A 71 18.35 -4.01 15.32
C LYS A 71 18.01 -5.08 16.37
N ARG A 72 17.68 -4.66 17.61
CA ARG A 72 17.35 -5.57 18.71
C ARG A 72 16.21 -6.52 18.34
N GLN A 73 15.14 -6.00 17.75
CA GLN A 73 14.00 -6.83 17.37
C GLN A 73 14.36 -7.84 16.28
N MET A 74 15.03 -7.39 15.24
CA MET A 74 15.45 -8.26 14.14
C MET A 74 16.45 -9.33 14.61
N GLN A 75 17.43 -8.95 15.41
CA GLN A 75 18.43 -9.89 15.98
C GLN A 75 17.75 -10.92 16.88
N THR A 76 16.85 -10.48 17.76
CA THR A 76 16.09 -11.37 18.66
C THR A 76 15.25 -12.37 17.87
N GLY A 77 14.56 -11.92 16.82
CA GLY A 77 13.76 -12.80 15.96
C GLY A 77 14.60 -13.83 15.22
N TYR A 78 15.77 -13.44 14.74
CA TYR A 78 16.71 -14.35 14.10
C TYR A 78 17.30 -15.37 15.07
N GLU A 79 17.79 -14.94 16.20
CA GLU A 79 18.44 -15.82 17.18
C GLU A 79 17.47 -16.82 17.83
N LYS A 80 16.24 -16.38 18.13
CA LYS A 80 15.27 -17.26 18.81
C LYS A 80 14.50 -18.16 17.84
N TRP A 81 14.19 -17.69 16.63
CA TRP A 81 13.24 -18.34 15.73
C TRP A 81 13.74 -18.51 14.30
N GLY A 82 14.96 -18.06 13.98
CA GLY A 82 15.52 -18.14 12.63
C GLY A 82 14.87 -17.22 11.61
N ILE A 83 14.16 -16.19 12.05
CA ILE A 83 13.40 -15.28 11.18
C ILE A 83 14.36 -14.40 10.38
N LYS A 84 14.19 -14.39 9.07
CA LYS A 84 14.93 -13.53 8.14
C LYS A 84 14.04 -12.59 7.35
N ASN A 85 12.73 -12.88 7.29
CA ASN A 85 11.76 -12.11 6.54
C ASN A 85 10.97 -11.19 7.48
N TRP A 86 10.87 -9.91 7.14
CA TRP A 86 10.25 -8.91 8.00
C TRP A 86 9.31 -8.01 7.23
N ARG A 87 8.16 -7.70 7.81
CA ARG A 87 7.26 -6.68 7.32
C ARG A 87 7.36 -5.43 8.18
N VAL A 88 7.83 -4.34 7.60
CA VAL A 88 7.84 -3.05 8.29
C VAL A 88 6.44 -2.42 8.25
N MET A 89 5.96 -2.06 9.42
CA MET A 89 4.70 -1.35 9.61
C MET A 89 5.01 0.14 9.70
N ASP A 90 4.95 0.77 8.54
CA ASP A 90 5.23 2.17 8.31
C ASP A 90 4.40 2.64 7.13
N GLU A 91 3.80 3.80 7.20
CA GLU A 91 2.95 4.32 6.13
C GLU A 91 3.74 4.71 4.87
N THR A 92 5.02 5.03 5.04
CA THR A 92 5.95 5.29 3.93
C THR A 92 7.37 5.05 4.40
N PHE A 93 7.84 3.82 4.28
CA PHE A 93 9.13 3.44 4.83
C PHE A 93 10.30 4.19 4.19
N ASN A 94 10.18 4.54 2.92
CA ASN A 94 11.18 5.31 2.17
C ASN A 94 10.93 6.82 2.14
N ASP A 95 10.28 7.40 3.13
CA ASP A 95 9.95 8.82 3.18
C ASP A 95 11.19 9.74 3.18
N ARG A 96 12.31 9.26 3.74
CA ARG A 96 13.58 9.98 3.84
C ARG A 96 14.79 9.05 3.62
N PRO A 97 15.77 9.48 2.81
CA PRO A 97 17.02 8.73 2.65
C PRO A 97 17.74 8.45 3.98
N SER A 98 17.73 9.42 4.91
CA SER A 98 18.36 9.24 6.23
C SER A 98 17.72 8.15 7.09
N LYS A 99 16.40 7.91 6.94
CA LYS A 99 15.71 6.80 7.60
C LYS A 99 16.15 5.46 7.03
N LEU A 100 16.19 5.33 5.71
CA LEU A 100 16.70 4.14 5.05
C LEU A 100 18.15 3.84 5.42
N GLN A 101 19.00 4.87 5.42
CA GLN A 101 20.41 4.73 5.80
C GLN A 101 20.54 4.27 7.25
N LYS A 102 19.79 4.88 8.18
CA LYS A 102 19.77 4.48 9.60
C LYS A 102 19.49 2.99 9.78
N TYR A 103 18.49 2.47 9.06
CA TYR A 103 18.13 1.06 9.17
C TYR A 103 19.05 0.13 8.37
N ALA A 104 19.63 0.59 7.27
CA ALA A 104 20.68 -0.16 6.57
C ALA A 104 21.91 -0.34 7.47
N ASP A 105 22.34 0.71 8.19
CA ASP A 105 23.44 0.63 9.15
C ASP A 105 23.12 -0.29 10.34
N ALA A 106 21.83 -0.48 10.69
CA ALA A 106 21.43 -1.48 11.67
C ALA A 106 21.55 -2.91 11.11
N VAL A 107 21.13 -3.10 9.86
CA VAL A 107 21.20 -4.41 9.17
C VAL A 107 22.63 -4.85 8.94
N ASP A 108 23.55 -3.95 8.60
CA ASP A 108 24.98 -4.28 8.43
C ASP A 108 25.60 -4.88 9.71
N GLU A 109 25.01 -4.62 10.87
CA GLU A 109 25.44 -5.16 12.15
C GLU A 109 24.75 -6.49 12.52
N LEU A 110 23.79 -6.97 11.71
CA LEU A 110 23.17 -8.28 11.87
C LEU A 110 24.07 -9.37 11.27
N GLY A 111 24.13 -10.52 11.87
CA GLY A 111 24.89 -11.65 11.33
C GLY A 111 24.21 -12.37 10.15
N TYR A 112 23.22 -11.76 9.50
CA TYR A 112 22.44 -12.32 8.38
C TYR A 112 21.88 -11.23 7.47
N ASN A 113 21.49 -11.62 6.27
CA ASN A 113 20.85 -10.71 5.30
C ASN A 113 19.32 -10.86 5.35
N PRO A 114 18.59 -9.89 5.91
CA PRO A 114 17.15 -9.95 5.94
C PRO A 114 16.52 -9.71 4.56
N TRP A 115 15.26 -10.14 4.42
CA TRP A 115 14.37 -9.66 3.39
C TRP A 115 13.26 -8.85 4.04
N ILE A 116 13.10 -7.62 3.62
CA ILE A 116 12.17 -6.67 4.24
C ILE A 116 11.14 -6.22 3.21
N CYS A 117 9.87 -6.20 3.60
CA CYS A 117 8.81 -5.62 2.80
C CYS A 117 8.05 -4.53 3.57
N GLY A 118 7.45 -3.61 2.82
CA GLY A 118 6.71 -2.51 3.41
C GLY A 118 6.10 -1.58 2.36
N PHE A 119 5.37 -0.57 2.82
CA PHE A 119 4.86 0.47 1.96
C PHE A 119 5.98 1.40 1.52
N ALA A 120 6.04 1.68 0.22
CA ALA A 120 6.99 2.59 -0.39
C ALA A 120 6.30 3.57 -1.34
N ARG A 121 6.88 4.73 -1.50
CA ARG A 121 6.52 5.66 -2.57
C ARG A 121 7.41 5.40 -3.77
N GLY A 122 6.81 4.99 -4.89
CA GLY A 122 7.55 4.72 -6.12
C GLY A 122 8.22 5.96 -6.72
N ASP A 123 7.61 7.14 -6.58
CA ASP A 123 8.20 8.40 -6.99
C ASP A 123 9.50 8.74 -6.24
N LEU A 124 9.63 8.34 -4.97
CA LEU A 124 10.86 8.51 -4.20
C LEU A 124 11.94 7.50 -4.59
N VAL A 125 11.55 6.26 -4.91
CA VAL A 125 12.49 5.25 -5.44
C VAL A 125 13.13 5.77 -6.73
N VAL A 126 12.31 6.30 -7.65
CA VAL A 126 12.78 6.83 -8.93
C VAL A 126 13.58 8.11 -8.79
N LYS A 127 13.15 9.02 -7.89
CA LYS A 127 13.80 10.31 -7.67
C LYS A 127 15.20 10.19 -7.08
N HIS A 128 15.41 9.21 -6.21
CA HIS A 128 16.61 9.06 -5.40
C HIS A 128 17.44 7.85 -5.81
N LYS A 129 17.82 7.78 -7.09
CA LYS A 129 18.60 6.67 -7.67
C LYS A 129 19.94 6.48 -6.95
N GLU A 130 20.53 7.55 -6.42
CA GLU A 130 21.77 7.53 -5.64
C GLU A 130 21.69 6.73 -4.34
N HIS A 131 20.47 6.36 -3.91
CA HIS A 131 20.24 5.55 -2.70
C HIS A 131 19.83 4.11 -2.99
N TRP A 132 19.84 3.66 -4.24
CA TRP A 132 19.44 2.30 -4.58
C TRP A 132 20.27 1.21 -3.88
N ASP A 133 21.57 1.45 -3.70
CA ASP A 133 22.42 0.57 -2.89
C ASP A 133 21.91 0.42 -1.44
N THR A 134 21.34 1.47 -0.88
CA THR A 134 20.79 1.43 0.48
C THR A 134 19.60 0.48 0.58
N TYR A 135 18.77 0.39 -0.46
CA TYR A 135 17.67 -0.60 -0.52
C TYR A 135 18.21 -2.04 -0.52
N ILE A 136 19.28 -2.28 -1.29
CA ILE A 136 19.93 -3.61 -1.36
C ILE A 136 20.54 -3.98 -0.02
N ARG A 137 21.36 -3.09 0.58
CA ARG A 137 22.00 -3.30 1.89
C ARG A 137 20.98 -3.56 2.99
N LEU A 138 19.93 -2.76 3.04
CA LEU A 138 18.84 -2.91 4.00
C LEU A 138 18.05 -4.21 3.79
N GLY A 139 18.07 -4.78 2.60
CA GLY A 139 17.18 -5.88 2.20
C GLY A 139 15.73 -5.44 2.01
N PHE A 140 15.46 -4.14 1.86
CA PHE A 140 14.12 -3.63 1.58
C PHE A 140 13.79 -3.83 0.10
N LEU A 141 13.37 -5.05 -0.22
CA LEU A 141 13.17 -5.55 -1.58
C LEU A 141 11.74 -6.00 -1.85
N GLY A 142 10.86 -5.90 -0.86
CA GLY A 142 9.43 -6.12 -1.01
C GLY A 142 8.65 -4.81 -0.96
N HIS A 143 8.25 -4.26 -2.12
CA HIS A 143 7.62 -2.95 -2.17
C HIS A 143 6.13 -3.03 -2.46
N SER A 144 5.28 -2.46 -1.61
CA SER A 144 3.92 -2.08 -1.97
C SER A 144 3.89 -0.59 -2.28
N MET A 145 3.79 -0.26 -3.55
CA MET A 145 3.95 1.11 -4.03
C MET A 145 2.61 1.73 -4.39
N GLY A 146 2.15 2.69 -3.58
CA GLY A 146 1.04 3.57 -3.97
C GLY A 146 1.51 4.51 -5.08
N LEU A 147 1.21 4.22 -6.33
CA LEU A 147 1.38 5.14 -7.47
C LEU A 147 0.10 5.89 -7.77
N GLU A 148 -1.03 5.27 -7.50
CA GLU A 148 -2.41 5.70 -7.67
C GLU A 148 -2.84 5.85 -9.12
N THR A 149 -2.03 6.46 -9.98
CA THR A 149 -2.35 6.66 -11.40
C THR A 149 -1.08 6.93 -12.23
N PHE A 150 -1.13 6.55 -13.50
CA PHE A 150 -0.16 6.99 -14.53
C PHE A 150 -0.71 8.14 -15.38
N ASN A 151 -1.84 8.74 -15.02
CA ASN A 151 -2.33 9.95 -15.64
C ASN A 151 -1.73 11.19 -14.96
N ARG A 152 -1.12 12.07 -15.75
CA ARG A 152 -0.40 13.25 -15.25
C ARG A 152 -1.29 14.23 -14.48
N GLU A 153 -2.48 14.50 -14.99
CA GLU A 153 -3.40 15.47 -14.36
C GLU A 153 -4.00 14.89 -13.07
N ALA A 154 -4.41 13.63 -13.11
CA ALA A 154 -4.84 12.91 -11.91
C ALA A 154 -3.72 12.83 -10.86
N GLY A 155 -2.47 12.56 -11.29
CA GLY A 155 -1.29 12.53 -10.41
C GLY A 155 -1.02 13.85 -9.69
N LYS A 156 -1.16 14.99 -10.39
CA LYS A 156 -1.07 16.32 -9.78
C LYS A 156 -2.14 16.54 -8.72
N LEU A 157 -3.37 16.12 -9.03
CA LEU A 157 -4.50 16.29 -8.12
C LEU A 157 -4.33 15.49 -6.83
N VAL A 158 -3.77 14.28 -6.93
CA VAL A 158 -3.45 13.46 -5.73
C VAL A 158 -2.14 13.84 -5.06
N ARG A 159 -1.44 14.85 -5.56
CA ARG A 159 -0.15 15.34 -5.03
C ARG A 159 0.99 14.33 -5.08
N LYS A 160 1.07 13.60 -6.20
CA LYS A 160 2.17 12.70 -6.55
C LYS A 160 2.81 13.12 -7.87
N GLY A 161 3.20 14.36 -7.98
CA GLY A 161 3.48 15.14 -9.16
C GLY A 161 4.68 14.77 -10.05
N MET A 162 5.21 13.54 -9.98
CA MET A 162 6.21 13.11 -10.96
C MET A 162 5.54 12.76 -12.30
N ASP A 163 6.23 13.03 -13.39
CA ASP A 163 5.76 12.65 -14.72
C ASP A 163 5.59 11.13 -14.83
N PRO A 164 4.46 10.63 -15.34
CA PRO A 164 4.20 9.19 -15.45
C PRO A 164 5.26 8.43 -16.22
N THR A 165 5.77 9.00 -17.32
CA THR A 165 6.82 8.37 -18.11
C THR A 165 8.10 8.20 -17.31
N GLN A 166 8.50 9.23 -16.57
CA GLN A 166 9.67 9.15 -15.69
C GLN A 166 9.51 8.08 -14.60
N ILE A 167 8.30 7.96 -14.02
CA ILE A 167 8.02 6.89 -13.05
C ILE A 167 8.13 5.52 -13.70
N GLN A 168 7.51 5.34 -14.85
CA GLN A 168 7.50 4.05 -15.56
C GLN A 168 8.92 3.61 -15.94
N GLU A 169 9.70 4.49 -16.54
CA GLU A 169 11.10 4.24 -16.90
C GLU A 169 11.96 3.97 -15.67
N GLY A 170 11.86 4.83 -14.66
CA GLY A 170 12.67 4.69 -13.45
C GLY A 170 12.36 3.44 -12.62
N LEU A 171 11.11 2.96 -12.63
CA LEU A 171 10.76 1.70 -11.98
C LEU A 171 11.35 0.50 -12.72
N LEU A 172 11.37 0.52 -14.05
CA LEU A 172 12.03 -0.53 -14.85
C LEU A 172 13.54 -0.52 -14.64
N GLU A 173 14.16 0.66 -14.60
CA GLU A 173 15.60 0.79 -14.28
C GLU A 173 15.91 0.26 -12.88
N PHE A 174 15.05 0.55 -11.89
CA PHE A 174 15.24 0.01 -10.54
C PHE A 174 15.08 -1.50 -10.50
N GLN A 175 14.13 -2.06 -11.26
CA GLN A 175 14.00 -3.51 -11.40
C GLN A 175 15.25 -4.14 -12.02
N GLU A 176 15.79 -3.56 -13.09
CA GLU A 176 17.05 -4.03 -13.69
C GLU A 176 18.23 -3.92 -12.71
N TYR A 177 18.31 -2.82 -11.98
CA TYR A 177 19.33 -2.63 -10.95
C TYR A 177 19.24 -3.73 -9.87
N THR A 178 18.04 -4.03 -9.39
CA THR A 178 17.85 -5.08 -8.39
C THR A 178 18.09 -6.49 -8.95
N ASP A 179 17.81 -6.74 -10.22
CA ASP A 179 18.12 -8.02 -10.88
C ASP A 179 19.63 -8.30 -10.91
N ILE A 180 20.44 -7.24 -11.00
CA ILE A 180 21.92 -7.34 -11.00
C ILE A 180 22.46 -7.49 -9.57
N HIS A 181 21.99 -6.65 -8.63
CA HIS A 181 22.61 -6.53 -7.30
C HIS A 181 21.95 -7.42 -6.22
N ALA A 182 20.71 -7.86 -6.44
CA ALA A 182 19.98 -8.76 -5.57
C ALA A 182 19.08 -9.70 -6.42
N PRO A 183 19.70 -10.59 -7.22
CA PRO A 183 18.99 -11.40 -8.21
C PRO A 183 17.89 -12.23 -7.54
N LYS A 184 16.72 -12.24 -8.18
CA LYS A 184 15.50 -12.95 -7.77
C LYS A 184 14.88 -12.50 -6.44
N ARG A 185 15.41 -11.48 -5.76
CA ARG A 185 14.91 -11.04 -4.45
C ARG A 185 13.88 -9.91 -4.53
N TYR A 186 13.85 -9.12 -5.60
CA TYR A 186 12.94 -7.97 -5.72
C TYR A 186 11.51 -8.41 -6.04
N ARG A 187 10.58 -7.87 -5.26
CA ARG A 187 9.13 -8.05 -5.44
C ARG A 187 8.41 -6.73 -5.24
N ALA A 188 7.53 -6.41 -6.16
CA ALA A 188 6.77 -5.17 -6.06
C ALA A 188 5.30 -5.37 -6.43
N ASN A 189 4.45 -4.60 -5.76
CA ASN A 189 3.06 -4.44 -6.10
C ASN A 189 2.77 -2.95 -6.33
N ILE A 190 2.34 -2.58 -7.53
CA ILE A 190 1.86 -1.24 -7.83
C ILE A 190 0.38 -1.16 -7.45
N GLN A 191 0.03 -0.17 -6.63
CA GLN A 191 -1.36 0.11 -6.26
C GLN A 191 -1.87 1.29 -7.09
N LEU A 192 -3.01 1.08 -7.76
CA LEU A 192 -3.71 2.07 -8.57
C LEU A 192 -5.08 2.38 -7.96
N ILE A 193 -5.52 3.62 -8.12
CA ILE A 193 -6.87 4.10 -7.77
C ILE A 193 -7.57 4.54 -9.05
N CYS A 194 -8.58 3.77 -9.46
CA CYS A 194 -9.41 4.10 -10.61
C CYS A 194 -10.45 5.16 -10.25
N GLY A 195 -10.61 6.16 -11.10
CA GLY A 195 -11.61 7.20 -10.93
C GLY A 195 -11.13 8.47 -10.23
N ILE A 196 -9.83 8.70 -10.17
CA ILE A 196 -9.29 10.01 -9.79
C ILE A 196 -9.68 11.03 -10.86
N PRO A 197 -10.21 12.23 -10.49
CA PRO A 197 -10.55 13.26 -11.48
C PRO A 197 -9.40 13.58 -12.42
N GLY A 198 -9.68 13.66 -13.71
CA GLY A 198 -8.69 13.77 -14.78
C GLY A 198 -8.30 12.44 -15.42
N GLU A 199 -8.56 11.31 -14.76
CA GLU A 199 -8.41 10.01 -15.38
C GLU A 199 -9.51 9.71 -16.39
N THR A 200 -9.19 9.02 -17.47
CA THR A 200 -10.11 8.63 -18.53
C THR A 200 -10.05 7.13 -18.76
N HIS A 201 -11.03 6.57 -19.45
CA HIS A 201 -10.99 5.18 -19.89
C HIS A 201 -9.70 4.87 -20.68
N GLU A 202 -9.31 5.77 -21.58
CA GLU A 202 -8.11 5.62 -22.39
C GLU A 202 -6.83 5.62 -21.55
N SER A 203 -6.70 6.56 -20.57
CA SER A 203 -5.54 6.61 -19.70
C SER A 203 -5.46 5.38 -18.79
N TRP A 204 -6.60 4.85 -18.36
CA TRP A 204 -6.67 3.61 -17.59
C TRP A 204 -6.18 2.41 -18.39
N HIS A 205 -6.71 2.21 -19.61
CA HIS A 205 -6.27 1.11 -20.49
C HIS A 205 -4.81 1.24 -20.91
N SER A 206 -4.31 2.47 -21.10
CA SER A 206 -2.88 2.70 -21.33
C SER A 206 -2.03 2.24 -20.13
N SER A 207 -2.49 2.51 -18.92
CA SER A 207 -1.84 2.04 -17.68
C SER A 207 -1.83 0.50 -17.60
N LEU A 208 -2.97 -0.13 -17.87
CA LEU A 208 -3.11 -1.58 -17.89
C LEU A 208 -2.21 -2.23 -18.94
N ASN A 209 -2.15 -1.66 -20.14
CA ASN A 209 -1.27 -2.13 -21.21
C ASN A 209 0.21 -2.06 -20.80
N TRP A 210 0.65 -0.96 -20.17
CA TRP A 210 2.01 -0.84 -19.66
C TRP A 210 2.31 -1.90 -18.59
N LEU A 211 1.39 -2.12 -17.65
CA LEU A 211 1.53 -3.15 -16.62
C LEU A 211 1.68 -4.54 -17.25
N ASN A 212 0.87 -4.87 -18.25
CA ASN A 212 0.90 -6.18 -18.91
C ASN A 212 2.12 -6.39 -19.79
N THR A 213 2.67 -5.35 -20.41
CA THR A 213 3.76 -5.46 -21.39
C THR A 213 5.14 -5.21 -20.78
N LYS A 214 5.24 -4.34 -19.80
CA LYS A 214 6.52 -3.89 -19.24
C LYS A 214 6.72 -4.31 -17.77
N TRP A 215 5.63 -4.34 -16.98
CA TRP A 215 5.65 -4.67 -15.55
C TRP A 215 5.18 -6.10 -15.26
N ASN A 216 5.09 -6.94 -16.25
CA ASN A 216 4.49 -8.28 -16.20
C ASN A 216 5.23 -9.28 -15.28
N ARG A 217 6.45 -8.97 -14.86
CA ARG A 217 7.25 -9.75 -13.90
C ARG A 217 6.94 -9.42 -12.44
N GLN A 218 6.07 -8.46 -12.21
CA GLN A 218 5.71 -7.95 -10.88
C GLN A 218 4.19 -7.93 -10.72
N SER A 219 3.72 -7.54 -9.55
CA SER A 219 2.31 -7.47 -9.22
C SER A 219 1.74 -6.05 -9.39
N ALA A 220 0.43 -5.99 -9.57
CA ALA A 220 -0.33 -4.74 -9.46
C ALA A 220 -1.70 -5.01 -8.84
N SER A 221 -2.28 -3.99 -8.22
CA SER A 221 -3.63 -4.00 -7.68
C SER A 221 -4.35 -2.70 -8.01
N ALA A 222 -5.65 -2.77 -8.17
CA ALA A 222 -6.50 -1.65 -8.51
C ALA A 222 -7.66 -1.54 -7.52
N HIS A 223 -7.97 -0.30 -7.13
CA HIS A 223 -9.10 0.02 -6.26
C HIS A 223 -9.90 1.17 -6.87
N ILE A 224 -11.18 1.26 -6.54
CA ILE A 224 -11.99 2.43 -6.89
C ILE A 224 -11.63 3.56 -5.93
N LEU A 225 -11.68 4.80 -6.40
CA LEU A 225 -11.58 5.95 -5.52
C LEU A 225 -12.74 5.95 -4.51
N GLU A 226 -12.42 5.69 -3.25
CA GLU A 226 -13.36 5.74 -2.14
C GLU A 226 -13.31 7.11 -1.45
N ILE A 227 -14.47 7.75 -1.35
CA ILE A 227 -14.62 9.05 -0.69
C ILE A 227 -15.71 8.90 0.37
N GLY A 228 -15.39 9.23 1.61
CA GLY A 228 -16.38 9.31 2.68
C GLY A 228 -17.30 10.52 2.54
N ASP A 229 -18.51 10.44 3.09
CA ASP A 229 -19.39 11.61 3.18
C ASP A 229 -18.80 12.63 4.17
N TYR A 230 -18.94 13.92 3.84
CA TYR A 230 -18.37 14.98 4.67
C TYR A 230 -19.17 15.11 5.98
N ASP A 231 -18.48 15.07 7.10
CA ASP A 231 -19.02 15.30 8.43
C ASP A 231 -18.21 16.39 9.15
N GLU A 232 -18.81 17.54 9.38
CA GLU A 232 -18.18 18.68 10.05
C GLU A 232 -17.66 18.36 11.45
N SER A 233 -18.20 17.33 12.09
CA SER A 233 -17.77 16.89 13.43
C SER A 233 -16.45 16.11 13.41
N LEU A 234 -16.02 15.62 12.23
CA LEU A 234 -14.80 14.83 12.05
C LEU A 234 -13.66 15.70 11.53
N THR A 235 -12.52 15.59 12.16
CA THR A 235 -11.30 16.32 11.76
C THR A 235 -10.42 15.54 10.78
N ASN A 236 -10.57 14.21 10.74
CA ASN A 236 -9.72 13.28 10.02
C ASN A 236 -10.29 12.87 8.64
N GLN A 237 -10.72 13.83 7.87
CA GLN A 237 -11.27 13.59 6.54
C GLN A 237 -10.28 14.01 5.46
N SER A 238 -10.20 13.22 4.38
CA SER A 238 -9.32 13.52 3.25
C SER A 238 -9.69 14.86 2.60
N ARG A 239 -8.75 15.42 1.83
CA ARG A 239 -9.02 16.64 1.07
C ARG A 239 -10.14 16.42 0.05
N PHE A 240 -10.20 15.26 -0.58
CA PHE A 240 -11.29 14.93 -1.50
C PHE A 240 -12.64 14.93 -0.82
N THR A 241 -12.72 14.41 0.41
CA THR A 241 -13.97 14.48 1.21
C THR A 241 -14.34 15.91 1.54
N LYS A 242 -13.39 16.72 2.01
CA LYS A 242 -13.67 18.12 2.43
C LYS A 242 -13.98 19.05 1.26
N GLN A 243 -13.37 18.82 0.12
CA GLN A 243 -13.40 19.72 -1.04
C GLN A 243 -13.84 18.96 -2.30
N LEU A 244 -14.93 18.19 -2.20
CA LEU A 244 -15.40 17.33 -3.28
C LEU A 244 -15.55 18.13 -4.59
N LYS A 245 -16.31 19.22 -4.57
CA LYS A 245 -16.59 20.06 -5.75
C LYS A 245 -15.34 20.75 -6.29
N ASP A 246 -14.46 21.22 -5.42
CA ASP A 246 -13.23 21.91 -5.80
C ASP A 246 -12.26 20.96 -6.52
N ASN A 247 -12.38 19.67 -6.24
CA ASN A 247 -11.61 18.61 -6.93
C ASN A 247 -12.38 18.03 -8.14
N GLY A 248 -13.43 18.67 -8.60
CA GLY A 248 -14.20 18.27 -9.79
C GLY A 248 -15.13 17.07 -9.60
N LEU A 249 -15.39 16.69 -8.36
CA LEU A 249 -16.27 15.57 -8.00
C LEU A 249 -17.66 16.06 -7.63
N LEU A 250 -18.68 15.35 -8.08
CA LEU A 250 -20.06 15.59 -7.72
C LEU A 250 -20.67 14.33 -7.11
N LYS A 251 -21.35 14.47 -5.97
CA LYS A 251 -22.13 13.38 -5.38
C LYS A 251 -23.33 13.09 -6.26
N ILE A 252 -23.58 11.81 -6.54
CA ILE A 252 -24.77 11.36 -7.27
C ILE A 252 -25.54 10.34 -6.43
N GLU A 253 -26.83 10.16 -6.76
CA GLU A 253 -27.65 9.15 -6.10
C GLU A 253 -27.16 7.75 -6.48
N ALA A 254 -27.11 6.85 -5.49
CA ALA A 254 -26.76 5.46 -5.70
C ALA A 254 -27.84 4.76 -6.53
N LYS A 255 -27.44 4.18 -7.65
CA LYS A 255 -28.29 3.25 -8.41
C LYS A 255 -28.12 1.86 -7.82
N GLN A 256 -29.15 1.01 -7.94
CA GLN A 256 -28.96 -0.42 -7.65
C GLN A 256 -27.79 -0.95 -8.49
N ASN A 257 -26.79 -1.50 -7.81
CA ASN A 257 -25.54 -1.88 -8.46
C ASN A 257 -25.41 -3.40 -8.56
N PRO A 258 -25.41 -3.96 -9.77
CA PRO A 258 -25.31 -5.41 -9.96
C PRO A 258 -23.95 -6.02 -9.56
N GLY A 259 -22.99 -5.24 -9.15
CA GLY A 259 -21.64 -5.72 -8.80
C GLY A 259 -21.30 -5.66 -7.32
N TYR A 260 -22.22 -5.20 -6.48
CA TYR A 260 -22.13 -5.33 -5.03
C TYR A 260 -23.45 -5.86 -4.51
N ASP A 261 -23.40 -6.92 -3.73
CA ASP A 261 -24.56 -7.30 -2.93
C ASP A 261 -24.74 -6.21 -1.86
N VAL A 262 -25.76 -5.41 -2.04
CA VAL A 262 -26.19 -4.44 -1.04
C VAL A 262 -27.19 -5.15 -0.13
N TYR A 263 -26.81 -5.42 1.09
CA TYR A 263 -27.72 -5.95 2.10
C TYR A 263 -27.69 -5.08 3.34
N LYS A 264 -28.75 -5.17 4.13
CA LYS A 264 -28.77 -4.56 5.46
C LYS A 264 -28.30 -5.60 6.47
N ASP A 265 -27.34 -5.21 7.32
CA ASP A 265 -26.96 -6.03 8.46
C ASP A 265 -28.07 -6.12 9.52
N ALA A 266 -27.85 -6.88 10.57
CA ALA A 266 -28.81 -7.03 11.67
C ALA A 266 -29.16 -5.71 12.40
N ASN A 267 -28.35 -4.67 12.21
CA ASN A 267 -28.54 -3.34 12.79
C ASN A 267 -29.18 -2.36 11.80
N GLY A 268 -29.52 -2.82 10.59
CA GLY A 268 -30.13 -1.98 9.55
C GLY A 268 -29.13 -1.15 8.74
N ASN A 269 -27.81 -1.33 8.93
CA ASN A 269 -26.79 -0.65 8.15
C ASN A 269 -26.69 -1.25 6.76
N VAL A 270 -26.50 -0.39 5.76
CA VAL A 270 -26.26 -0.82 4.38
C VAL A 270 -24.83 -1.36 4.28
N VAL A 271 -24.69 -2.62 3.94
CA VAL A 271 -23.41 -3.30 3.77
C VAL A 271 -23.20 -3.62 2.29
N PHE A 272 -22.08 -3.19 1.76
CA PHE A 272 -21.65 -3.50 0.40
C PHE A 272 -20.69 -4.68 0.44
N LYS A 273 -21.05 -5.80 -0.15
CA LYS A 273 -20.15 -6.93 -0.32
C LYS A 273 -19.68 -6.98 -1.77
N SER A 274 -18.38 -6.90 -1.98
CA SER A 274 -17.83 -7.12 -3.32
C SER A 274 -18.13 -8.54 -3.78
N THR A 275 -18.74 -8.66 -4.95
CA THR A 275 -18.99 -9.97 -5.59
C THR A 275 -17.83 -10.43 -6.46
N THR A 276 -16.73 -9.66 -6.53
CA THR A 276 -15.54 -10.06 -7.28
C THR A 276 -14.76 -11.13 -6.49
N PRO A 277 -14.51 -12.32 -7.04
CA PRO A 277 -13.88 -13.43 -6.33
C PRO A 277 -12.44 -13.18 -5.85
N ARG A 278 -11.81 -12.08 -6.25
CA ARG A 278 -10.39 -11.78 -5.98
C ARG A 278 -10.12 -10.41 -5.37
N GLY A 279 -11.15 -9.62 -5.16
CA GLY A 279 -10.99 -8.36 -4.45
C GLY A 279 -11.10 -8.62 -2.95
N GLY A 280 -9.98 -8.84 -2.27
CA GLY A 280 -9.92 -8.89 -0.81
C GLY A 280 -10.19 -7.52 -0.16
N GLY A 281 -11.08 -6.76 -0.71
CA GLY A 281 -11.66 -5.61 -0.04
C GLY A 281 -12.49 -6.14 1.12
N VAL A 282 -11.98 -6.02 2.33
CA VAL A 282 -12.79 -6.16 3.54
C VAL A 282 -14.02 -5.32 3.29
N GLY A 283 -15.20 -5.95 3.33
CA GLY A 283 -16.46 -5.27 3.08
C GLY A 283 -16.51 -4.02 3.94
N SER A 284 -16.43 -2.87 3.29
CA SER A 284 -16.59 -1.60 3.98
C SER A 284 -18.00 -1.56 4.54
N THR A 285 -18.14 -1.63 5.85
CA THR A 285 -19.40 -1.38 6.56
C THR A 285 -19.69 0.11 6.63
N ARG A 286 -19.11 0.90 5.71
CA ARG A 286 -19.28 2.35 5.70
C ARG A 286 -20.58 2.71 5.01
N ASN A 287 -21.56 3.17 5.78
CA ASN A 287 -22.78 3.82 5.28
C ASN A 287 -22.49 5.21 4.67
N ASP A 288 -21.23 5.62 4.61
CA ASP A 288 -20.77 6.96 4.30
C ASP A 288 -19.96 7.07 3.00
N ILE A 289 -19.99 6.05 2.14
CA ILE A 289 -19.33 6.13 0.83
C ILE A 289 -20.16 6.99 -0.12
N VAL A 290 -19.51 8.01 -0.65
CA VAL A 290 -20.09 8.87 -1.69
C VAL A 290 -19.98 8.19 -3.05
N ILE A 291 -21.13 8.00 -3.71
CA ILE A 291 -21.14 7.67 -5.13
C ILE A 291 -20.94 8.97 -5.90
N TRP A 292 -19.88 9.04 -6.67
CA TRP A 292 -19.41 10.27 -7.29
C TRP A 292 -19.40 10.18 -8.82
N LYS A 293 -19.34 11.34 -9.45
CA LYS A 293 -18.96 11.51 -10.85
C LYS A 293 -18.05 12.72 -11.01
N HIS A 294 -17.26 12.70 -12.06
CA HIS A 294 -16.54 13.85 -12.59
C HIS A 294 -16.72 13.94 -14.11
N ASN A 295 -16.03 14.86 -14.77
CA ASN A 295 -16.23 15.16 -16.20
C ASN A 295 -15.89 14.00 -17.16
N THR A 296 -15.04 13.06 -16.76
CA THR A 296 -14.56 11.97 -17.61
C THR A 296 -15.03 10.59 -17.17
N MET A 297 -15.53 10.43 -15.94
CA MET A 297 -15.90 9.13 -15.38
C MET A 297 -16.88 9.26 -14.22
N ASP A 298 -17.73 8.25 -14.03
CA ASP A 298 -18.51 8.08 -12.83
C ASP A 298 -18.05 6.83 -12.05
N TRP A 299 -18.53 6.70 -10.82
CA TRP A 299 -18.19 5.61 -9.92
C TRP A 299 -18.50 4.23 -10.50
N TYR A 300 -19.59 4.08 -11.26
CA TYR A 300 -19.98 2.80 -11.87
C TYR A 300 -19.05 2.42 -13.03
N GLN A 301 -18.61 3.40 -13.80
CA GLN A 301 -17.62 3.21 -14.85
C GLN A 301 -16.27 2.78 -14.25
N ALA A 302 -15.80 3.48 -13.20
CA ALA A 302 -14.61 3.10 -12.48
C ALA A 302 -14.69 1.68 -11.91
N GLN A 303 -15.85 1.29 -11.37
CA GLN A 303 -16.08 -0.07 -10.90
C GLN A 303 -15.96 -1.12 -12.00
N ASN A 304 -16.51 -0.84 -13.18
CA ASN A 304 -16.39 -1.76 -14.30
C ASN A 304 -14.94 -1.89 -14.77
N LEU A 305 -14.16 -0.81 -14.81
CA LEU A 305 -12.74 -0.84 -15.14
C LEU A 305 -11.91 -1.62 -14.12
N VAL A 306 -12.24 -1.52 -12.83
CA VAL A 306 -11.58 -2.34 -11.79
C VAL A 306 -11.96 -3.81 -11.93
N LYS A 307 -13.21 -4.14 -12.27
CA LYS A 307 -13.60 -5.53 -12.57
C LYS A 307 -12.86 -6.09 -13.79
N GLU A 308 -12.74 -5.28 -14.85
CA GLU A 308 -11.96 -5.64 -16.04
C GLU A 308 -10.50 -5.89 -15.67
N PHE A 309 -9.88 -5.04 -14.83
CA PHE A 309 -8.52 -5.25 -14.34
C PHE A 309 -8.32 -6.62 -13.71
N TYR A 310 -9.29 -7.14 -12.99
CA TYR A 310 -9.23 -8.46 -12.33
C TYR A 310 -9.82 -9.60 -13.16
N SER A 311 -10.32 -9.34 -14.36
CA SER A 311 -10.80 -10.39 -15.28
C SER A 311 -9.63 -11.16 -15.90
N ASP A 312 -9.92 -12.24 -16.61
CA ASP A 312 -8.91 -13.05 -17.27
C ASP A 312 -8.17 -12.30 -18.38
N ASP A 313 -8.86 -11.37 -19.06
CA ASP A 313 -8.30 -10.50 -20.09
C ASP A 313 -7.69 -9.20 -19.52
N GLY A 314 -7.75 -9.00 -18.23
CA GLY A 314 -7.26 -7.79 -17.56
C GLY A 314 -5.77 -7.82 -17.27
N PHE A 315 -5.38 -7.55 -16.03
CA PHE A 315 -3.98 -7.61 -15.61
C PHE A 315 -3.48 -9.06 -15.58
N ILE A 316 -2.48 -9.38 -16.40
CA ILE A 316 -1.92 -10.73 -16.58
C ILE A 316 -0.57 -10.94 -15.88
N GLY A 317 -0.01 -9.92 -15.22
CA GLY A 317 1.24 -10.05 -14.46
C GLY A 317 1.09 -11.00 -13.27
N LEU A 318 2.08 -11.01 -12.37
CA LEU A 318 2.10 -11.91 -11.22
C LEU A 318 0.86 -11.69 -10.32
N ARG A 319 -0.24 -12.36 -10.66
CA ARG A 319 -1.48 -12.32 -9.86
C ARG A 319 -1.24 -13.02 -8.53
N GLY A 320 -1.59 -12.37 -7.45
CA GLY A 320 -1.47 -12.93 -6.10
C GLY A 320 -0.09 -12.79 -5.45
N CYS A 321 0.90 -12.27 -6.14
CA CYS A 321 2.21 -11.96 -5.56
C CYS A 321 2.27 -10.59 -4.87
N ASN A 322 1.16 -10.11 -4.34
CA ASN A 322 1.20 -8.96 -3.45
C ASN A 322 2.02 -9.34 -2.21
N PRO A 323 3.15 -8.66 -1.95
CA PRO A 323 3.98 -8.94 -0.79
C PRO A 323 3.25 -8.82 0.55
N PHE A 324 1.99 -8.41 0.57
CA PHE A 324 1.18 -8.23 1.77
C PHE A 324 0.03 -9.24 1.90
N LEU A 325 -0.22 -10.10 0.91
CA LEU A 325 -1.44 -10.90 0.91
C LEU A 325 -1.37 -12.21 1.69
N SER A 326 -0.22 -12.76 1.98
CA SER A 326 -0.11 -13.88 2.91
C SER A 326 1.31 -14.04 3.44
N ASP A 327 1.42 -14.31 4.71
CA ASP A 327 2.69 -14.66 5.37
C ASP A 327 3.32 -15.91 4.74
N ARG A 328 2.54 -16.75 4.06
CA ARG A 328 3.01 -17.94 3.34
C ARG A 328 3.72 -17.64 2.02
N LEU A 329 3.38 -16.55 1.34
CA LEU A 329 3.99 -16.18 0.06
C LEU A 329 5.47 -15.80 0.21
N PHE A 330 5.86 -15.27 1.35
CA PHE A 330 7.23 -14.85 1.63
C PHE A 330 8.20 -16.03 1.74
N VAL A 331 7.74 -17.13 2.30
CA VAL A 331 8.52 -18.36 2.43
C VAL A 331 8.96 -18.90 1.09
N LEU A 332 8.07 -18.82 0.12
CA LEU A 332 8.31 -19.38 -1.20
C LEU A 332 9.23 -18.52 -2.05
N THR A 333 9.36 -17.20 -1.75
CA THR A 333 10.29 -16.34 -2.47
C THR A 333 11.75 -16.58 -2.10
N GLU A 334 12.07 -16.94 -0.85
CA GLU A 334 13.41 -17.37 -0.49
C GLU A 334 13.76 -18.76 -1.02
N ALA A 335 12.75 -19.62 -1.18
CA ALA A 335 12.94 -21.01 -1.59
C ALA A 335 13.17 -21.21 -3.10
N GLU A 336 13.34 -20.14 -3.87
CA GLU A 336 13.50 -20.21 -5.35
C GLU A 336 12.32 -20.88 -6.10
N ARG A 337 11.16 -21.10 -5.45
CA ARG A 337 10.06 -21.91 -5.93
C ARG A 337 8.90 -21.03 -6.42
N TYR A 338 9.17 -20.16 -7.38
CA TYR A 338 8.17 -19.26 -7.96
C TYR A 338 7.00 -19.98 -8.61
N GLU A 339 7.30 -21.09 -9.26
CA GLU A 339 6.31 -21.92 -9.95
C GLU A 339 5.33 -22.54 -8.95
N ASP A 340 5.82 -22.99 -7.80
CA ASP A 340 4.98 -23.56 -6.75
C ASP A 340 4.03 -22.52 -6.10
N ILE A 341 4.41 -21.23 -6.07
CA ILE A 341 3.53 -20.15 -5.57
C ILE A 341 2.32 -19.98 -6.48
N TYR A 342 2.55 -20.01 -7.77
CA TYR A 342 1.50 -19.89 -8.76
C TYR A 342 0.53 -21.06 -8.65
N ASP A 343 1.04 -22.27 -8.56
CA ASP A 343 0.25 -23.50 -8.46
C ASP A 343 -0.53 -23.60 -7.13
N ILE A 344 0.07 -23.18 -6.01
CA ILE A 344 -0.62 -23.13 -4.71
C ILE A 344 -1.77 -22.13 -4.71
N ASN A 345 -1.59 -20.96 -5.31
CA ASN A 345 -2.65 -19.97 -5.42
C ASN A 345 -3.78 -20.42 -6.35
N MET A 346 -3.44 -21.11 -7.42
CA MET A 346 -4.45 -21.64 -8.36
C MET A 346 -5.20 -22.85 -7.79
N SER A 347 -4.61 -23.62 -6.89
CA SER A 347 -5.25 -24.77 -6.25
C SER A 347 -6.18 -24.40 -5.08
N GLN A 348 -6.13 -23.14 -4.59
CA GLN A 348 -6.99 -22.64 -3.51
C GLN A 348 -8.14 -21.76 -4.02
N THR A 349 -8.26 -21.55 -5.32
CA THR A 349 -9.41 -20.94 -6.00
C THR A 349 -10.32 -21.97 -6.62
#